data_61ecc27d65b5189a4a7d5a7223a4380d
#
_entry.id   61ecc27d65b5189a4a7d5a7223a4380d
#
_cell.length_a   1.000
_cell.length_b   1.000
_cell.length_c   1.000
_cell.angle_alpha   90.00
_cell.angle_beta   90.00
_cell.angle_gamma   90.00
#
_symmetry.space_group_name_H-M   'P 1'
#
loop_
_entity.id
_entity.type
_entity.pdbx_description
1 polymer ?
#
loop_
_entity_poly.entity_id
_entity_poly.type
_entity_poly.pdbx_seq_one_letter_code
_entity_poly.pdbx_strand_id
1 'polypeptide(L)'
;MSGAAAQRSTHERLSYWRLKLAAIAALVLGRREAALHCFDAMIQRWPTDAYALASRAHVLAQRGRKEEALRDAQALVTAHPRRSAGNWFNLAFLLEATDRLADAEQAFRRAIELDPKLDRAWYGLSLVLIRQRRLDEAVTSLTRNTELQPMSPYGWYQLARVHFERQQPEEARRIIRHLKGFEPKVAAQLERETGLAA
;
A
#
# COMPACT_ATOMS: atom_id res chain seq x y z
N MET A 1 17.13 -8.02 24.47
CA MET A 1 18.46 -7.70 23.94
C MET A 1 18.37 -6.33 23.29
N SER A 2 18.92 -5.36 23.98
CA SER A 2 18.94 -3.95 23.58
C SER A 2 19.85 -3.81 22.36
N GLY A 3 19.26 -3.68 21.17
CA GLY A 3 19.98 -3.46 19.91
C GLY A 3 20.32 -1.99 19.78
N ALA A 4 21.55 -1.71 20.00
CA ALA A 4 22.36 -0.59 19.64
C ALA A 4 21.75 0.34 18.58
N ALA A 5 21.09 1.40 19.02
CA ALA A 5 21.21 2.68 18.36
C ALA A 5 22.67 3.09 18.60
N ALA A 6 23.59 2.62 17.74
CA ALA A 6 24.98 3.02 17.80
C ALA A 6 25.00 4.55 17.82
N GLN A 7 25.56 5.13 18.89
CA GLN A 7 25.67 6.58 19.02
C GLN A 7 26.56 7.04 17.86
N ARG A 8 25.92 7.58 16.81
CA ARG A 8 26.64 8.18 15.68
C ARG A 8 27.56 9.25 16.23
N SER A 9 28.83 9.25 15.85
CA SER A 9 29.77 10.31 16.24
C SER A 9 29.19 11.66 15.85
N THR A 10 29.60 12.74 16.51
CA THR A 10 29.10 14.08 16.21
C THR A 10 29.24 14.43 14.72
N HIS A 11 30.35 14.05 14.12
CA HIS A 11 30.61 14.23 12.68
C HIS A 11 29.64 13.41 11.81
N GLU A 12 29.33 12.18 12.18
CA GLU A 12 28.36 11.35 11.46
C GLU A 12 26.94 11.88 11.58
N ARG A 13 26.57 12.40 12.76
CA ARG A 13 25.25 13.04 12.98
C ARG A 13 25.10 14.28 12.10
N LEU A 14 26.12 15.15 12.03
CA LEU A 14 26.09 16.33 11.16
C LEU A 14 26.01 15.95 9.68
N SER A 15 26.76 14.96 9.25
CA SER A 15 26.74 14.42 7.88
C SER A 15 25.35 13.86 7.52
N TYR A 16 24.73 13.11 8.43
CA TYR A 16 23.38 12.58 8.26
C TYR A 16 22.35 13.70 8.07
N TRP A 17 22.33 14.65 8.98
CA TRP A 17 21.39 15.77 8.93
C TRP A 17 21.57 16.65 7.70
N ARG A 18 22.82 16.87 7.26
CA ARG A 18 23.12 17.62 6.03
C ARG A 18 22.51 16.92 4.80
N LEU A 19 22.71 15.61 4.64
CA LEU A 19 22.15 14.86 3.53
C LEU A 19 20.62 14.82 3.60
N LYS A 20 20.06 14.61 4.78
CA LYS A 20 18.62 14.57 4.98
C LYS A 20 17.95 15.91 4.64
N LEU A 21 18.49 17.02 5.13
CA LEU A 21 17.98 18.36 4.83
C LEU A 21 18.13 18.72 3.36
N ALA A 22 19.25 18.35 2.73
CA ALA A 22 19.44 18.53 1.29
C ALA A 22 18.42 17.73 0.47
N ALA A 23 18.12 16.48 0.85
CA ALA A 23 17.07 15.68 0.22
C ALA A 23 15.69 16.31 0.35
N ILE A 24 15.34 16.78 1.56
CA ILE A 24 14.06 17.47 1.80
C ILE A 24 13.96 18.73 0.96
N ALA A 25 14.99 19.59 0.95
CA ALA A 25 15.00 20.80 0.14
C ALA A 25 14.87 20.50 -1.35
N ALA A 26 15.57 19.46 -1.84
CA ALA A 26 15.46 19.02 -3.22
C ALA A 26 14.02 18.55 -3.57
N LEU A 27 13.36 17.82 -2.67
CA LEU A 27 11.96 17.39 -2.87
C LEU A 27 10.99 18.59 -2.89
N VAL A 28 11.15 19.53 -1.97
CA VAL A 28 10.31 20.77 -1.93
C VAL A 28 10.47 21.57 -3.21
N LEU A 29 11.67 21.63 -3.78
CA LEU A 29 11.97 22.31 -5.04
C LEU A 29 11.62 21.49 -6.28
N GLY A 30 11.00 20.30 -6.14
CA GLY A 30 10.69 19.41 -7.25
C GLY A 30 11.89 18.74 -7.91
N ARG A 31 13.11 18.91 -7.37
CA ARG A 31 14.37 18.36 -7.90
C ARG A 31 14.56 16.90 -7.49
N ARG A 32 13.70 16.01 -7.99
CA ARG A 32 13.63 14.60 -7.58
C ARG A 32 14.96 13.84 -7.77
N GLU A 33 15.72 14.10 -8.86
CA GLU A 33 17.02 13.44 -9.06
C GLU A 33 18.04 13.86 -8.00
N ALA A 34 18.09 15.14 -7.64
CA ALA A 34 18.96 15.61 -6.57
C ALA A 34 18.60 14.97 -5.23
N ALA A 35 17.30 14.76 -4.96
CA ALA A 35 16.85 14.04 -3.77
C ALA A 35 17.31 12.59 -3.79
N LEU A 36 17.19 11.89 -4.94
CA LEU A 36 17.66 10.51 -5.10
C LEU A 36 19.16 10.41 -4.81
N HIS A 37 20.00 11.30 -5.36
CA HIS A 37 21.44 11.31 -5.06
C HIS A 37 21.73 11.49 -3.56
N CYS A 38 20.96 12.32 -2.85
CA CYS A 38 21.09 12.44 -1.40
C CYS A 38 20.72 11.15 -0.67
N PHE A 39 19.65 10.49 -1.07
CA PHE A 39 19.23 9.20 -0.49
C PHE A 39 20.23 8.09 -0.81
N ASP A 40 20.82 8.07 -2.02
CA ASP A 40 21.89 7.13 -2.40
C ASP A 40 23.09 7.28 -1.47
N ALA A 41 23.56 8.51 -1.24
CA ALA A 41 24.64 8.79 -0.32
C ALA A 41 24.30 8.40 1.14
N MET A 42 23.03 8.57 1.55
CA MET A 42 22.58 8.13 2.87
C MET A 42 22.60 6.61 2.99
N ILE A 43 22.06 5.88 2.00
CA ILE A 43 21.97 4.41 2.03
C ILE A 43 23.36 3.78 1.90
N GLN A 44 24.26 4.36 1.09
CA GLN A 44 25.63 3.92 1.00
C GLN A 44 26.34 3.97 2.38
N ARG A 45 26.07 4.99 3.16
CA ARG A 45 26.69 5.19 4.48
C ARG A 45 25.92 4.50 5.61
N TRP A 46 24.59 4.40 5.48
CA TRP A 46 23.67 3.80 6.47
C TRP A 46 22.67 2.88 5.73
N PRO A 47 23.08 1.65 5.37
CA PRO A 47 22.31 0.76 4.50
C PRO A 47 20.92 0.38 5.03
N THR A 48 20.72 0.45 6.33
CA THR A 48 19.44 0.12 6.98
C THR A 48 18.69 1.35 7.48
N ASP A 49 19.05 2.56 7.02
CA ASP A 49 18.35 3.77 7.45
C ASP A 49 16.92 3.80 6.90
N ALA A 50 15.97 3.67 7.82
CA ALA A 50 14.56 3.53 7.47
C ALA A 50 13.99 4.76 6.74
N TYR A 51 14.47 5.97 7.06
CA TYR A 51 14.02 7.19 6.40
C TYR A 51 14.52 7.24 4.95
N ALA A 52 15.79 6.97 4.73
CA ALA A 52 16.38 7.00 3.39
C ALA A 52 15.77 5.93 2.48
N LEU A 53 15.63 4.68 2.96
CA LEU A 53 15.01 3.59 2.21
C LEU A 53 13.56 3.91 1.87
N ALA A 54 12.74 4.32 2.84
CA ALA A 54 11.33 4.66 2.60
C ALA A 54 11.17 5.82 1.62
N SER A 55 11.97 6.87 1.78
CA SER A 55 11.88 8.08 0.95
C SER A 55 12.35 7.81 -0.46
N ARG A 56 13.47 7.07 -0.65
CA ARG A 56 13.96 6.70 -1.98
C ARG A 56 12.98 5.79 -2.70
N ALA A 57 12.45 4.77 -2.03
CA ALA A 57 11.42 3.89 -2.59
C ALA A 57 10.21 4.69 -3.09
N HIS A 58 9.73 5.65 -2.29
CA HIS A 58 8.60 6.49 -2.67
C HIS A 58 8.89 7.33 -3.92
N VAL A 59 10.04 8.01 -3.97
CA VAL A 59 10.42 8.84 -5.14
C VAL A 59 10.61 7.97 -6.39
N LEU A 60 11.25 6.80 -6.26
CA LEU A 60 11.44 5.85 -7.36
C LEU A 60 10.11 5.33 -7.90
N ALA A 61 9.17 4.97 -7.02
CA ALA A 61 7.82 4.53 -7.40
C ALA A 61 7.07 5.61 -8.18
N GLN A 62 7.11 6.87 -7.71
CA GLN A 62 6.50 8.01 -8.43
C GLN A 62 7.10 8.26 -9.81
N ARG A 63 8.33 7.82 -10.05
CA ARG A 63 9.01 7.92 -11.35
C ARG A 63 8.85 6.68 -12.21
N GLY A 64 8.05 5.70 -11.80
CA GLY A 64 7.86 4.46 -12.50
C GLY A 64 9.02 3.45 -12.39
N ARG A 65 10.06 3.75 -11.60
CA ARG A 65 11.22 2.87 -11.34
C ARG A 65 10.84 1.81 -10.29
N LYS A 66 9.83 1.00 -10.62
CA LYS A 66 9.16 0.09 -9.68
C LYS A 66 10.10 -0.95 -9.07
N GLU A 67 10.97 -1.55 -9.87
CA GLU A 67 11.89 -2.58 -9.42
C GLU A 67 12.93 -2.06 -8.40
N GLU A 68 13.37 -0.82 -8.59
CA GLU A 68 14.29 -0.18 -7.66
C GLU A 68 13.58 0.20 -6.36
N ALA A 69 12.36 0.74 -6.46
CA ALA A 69 11.51 1.02 -5.31
C ALA A 69 11.22 -0.26 -4.51
N LEU A 70 10.98 -1.38 -5.20
CA LEU A 70 10.73 -2.68 -4.59
C LEU A 70 11.95 -3.18 -3.79
N ARG A 71 13.17 -3.04 -4.34
CA ARG A 71 14.40 -3.40 -3.60
C ARG A 71 14.53 -2.62 -2.30
N ASP A 72 14.26 -1.32 -2.32
CA ASP A 72 14.34 -0.47 -1.13
C ASP A 72 13.26 -0.82 -0.12
N ALA A 73 12.02 -1.01 -0.58
CA ALA A 73 10.90 -1.41 0.29
C ALA A 73 11.18 -2.78 0.95
N GLN A 74 11.74 -3.73 0.21
CA GLN A 74 12.14 -5.03 0.74
C GLN A 74 13.25 -4.90 1.78
N ALA A 75 14.30 -4.12 1.50
CA ALA A 75 15.38 -3.84 2.44
C ALA A 75 14.86 -3.19 3.73
N LEU A 76 13.92 -2.25 3.59
CA LEU A 76 13.30 -1.57 4.73
C LEU A 76 12.56 -2.53 5.66
N VAL A 77 11.69 -3.39 5.13
CA VAL A 77 10.90 -4.31 5.98
C VAL A 77 11.75 -5.44 6.55
N THR A 78 12.83 -5.84 5.84
CA THR A 78 13.80 -6.82 6.33
C THR A 78 14.59 -6.26 7.53
N ALA A 79 15.06 -5.02 7.42
CA ALA A 79 15.79 -4.36 8.51
C ALA A 79 14.90 -3.97 9.69
N HIS A 80 13.63 -3.64 9.41
CA HIS A 80 12.69 -3.09 10.39
C HIS A 80 11.29 -3.75 10.33
N PRO A 81 11.17 -5.08 10.56
CA PRO A 81 9.95 -5.85 10.26
C PRO A 81 8.73 -5.46 11.10
N ARG A 82 8.94 -4.83 12.25
CA ARG A 82 7.86 -4.40 13.17
C ARG A 82 7.66 -2.89 13.24
N ARG A 83 8.35 -2.13 12.39
CA ARG A 83 8.36 -0.67 12.49
C ARG A 83 7.02 -0.03 12.13
N SER A 84 6.36 -0.50 11.06
CA SER A 84 5.14 0.14 10.54
C SER A 84 4.39 -0.78 9.60
N ALA A 85 3.08 -0.88 9.80
CA ALA A 85 2.15 -1.51 8.86
C ALA A 85 2.20 -0.84 7.47
N GLY A 86 2.37 0.49 7.42
CA GLY A 86 2.50 1.24 6.18
C GLY A 86 3.70 0.82 5.32
N ASN A 87 4.81 0.40 5.93
CA ASN A 87 5.97 -0.10 5.17
C ASN A 87 5.65 -1.41 4.45
N TRP A 88 4.98 -2.34 5.13
CA TRP A 88 4.52 -3.59 4.54
C TRP A 88 3.44 -3.36 3.47
N PHE A 89 2.54 -2.41 3.71
CA PHE A 89 1.57 -1.99 2.69
C PHE A 89 2.26 -1.45 1.43
N ASN A 90 3.26 -0.58 1.58
CA ASN A 90 3.98 -0.02 0.43
C ASN A 90 4.75 -1.10 -0.34
N LEU A 91 5.37 -2.06 0.37
CA LEU A 91 5.98 -3.23 -0.26
C LEU A 91 4.94 -4.05 -1.04
N ALA A 92 3.80 -4.36 -0.40
CA ALA A 92 2.72 -5.13 -1.02
C ALA A 92 2.19 -4.46 -2.29
N PHE A 93 1.98 -3.14 -2.25
CA PHE A 93 1.56 -2.36 -3.41
C PHE A 93 2.56 -2.43 -4.57
N LEU A 94 3.87 -2.36 -4.29
CA LEU A 94 4.91 -2.49 -5.32
C LEU A 94 4.98 -3.91 -5.89
N LEU A 95 4.81 -4.93 -5.04
CA LEU A 95 4.77 -6.33 -5.46
C LEU A 95 3.55 -6.60 -6.36
N GLU A 96 2.39 -6.09 -5.99
CA GLU A 96 1.17 -6.18 -6.82
C GLU A 96 1.36 -5.46 -8.15
N ALA A 97 1.95 -4.26 -8.16
CA ALA A 97 2.23 -3.48 -9.36
C ALA A 97 3.30 -4.10 -10.29
N THR A 98 4.06 -5.09 -9.80
CA THR A 98 5.05 -5.89 -10.56
C THR A 98 4.58 -7.33 -10.79
N ASP A 99 3.29 -7.62 -10.61
CA ASP A 99 2.62 -8.91 -10.81
C ASP A 99 3.11 -10.05 -9.90
N ARG A 100 3.76 -9.72 -8.80
CA ARG A 100 4.23 -10.69 -7.79
C ARG A 100 3.14 -10.93 -6.75
N LEU A 101 2.01 -11.53 -7.19
CA LEU A 101 0.78 -11.60 -6.41
C LEU A 101 0.92 -12.40 -5.11
N ALA A 102 1.65 -13.51 -5.10
CA ALA A 102 1.83 -14.33 -3.90
C ALA A 102 2.62 -13.57 -2.81
N ASP A 103 3.67 -12.85 -3.20
CA ASP A 103 4.47 -12.05 -2.28
C ASP A 103 3.67 -10.81 -1.79
N ALA A 104 2.87 -10.20 -2.68
CA ALA A 104 1.99 -9.08 -2.34
C ALA A 104 0.96 -9.48 -1.28
N GLU A 105 0.34 -10.65 -1.43
CA GLU A 105 -0.60 -11.18 -0.44
C GLU A 105 0.05 -11.31 0.94
N GLN A 106 1.24 -11.92 1.01
CA GLN A 106 1.95 -12.08 2.28
C GLN A 106 2.26 -10.72 2.93
N ALA A 107 2.70 -9.75 2.13
CA ALA A 107 3.02 -8.42 2.61
C ALA A 107 1.78 -7.65 3.07
N PHE A 108 0.62 -7.75 2.37
CA PHE A 108 -0.65 -7.18 2.84
C PHE A 108 -1.11 -7.82 4.14
N ARG A 109 -1.06 -9.16 4.26
CA ARG A 109 -1.40 -9.86 5.50
C ARG A 109 -0.50 -9.39 6.65
N ARG A 110 0.80 -9.20 6.39
CA ARG A 110 1.71 -8.69 7.41
C ARG A 110 1.41 -7.25 7.83
N ALA A 111 0.98 -6.39 6.90
CA ALA A 111 0.50 -5.05 7.22
C ALA A 111 -0.75 -5.08 8.13
N ILE A 112 -1.70 -5.97 7.82
CA ILE A 112 -2.93 -6.17 8.59
C ILE A 112 -2.65 -6.71 10.00
N GLU A 113 -1.70 -7.64 10.15
CA GLU A 113 -1.26 -8.15 11.47
C GLU A 113 -0.70 -7.04 12.36
N LEU A 114 0.03 -6.09 11.77
CA LEU A 114 0.61 -4.96 12.49
C LEU A 114 -0.42 -3.86 12.80
N ASP A 115 -1.37 -3.64 11.90
CA ASP A 115 -2.46 -2.69 12.07
C ASP A 115 -3.75 -3.21 11.41
N PRO A 116 -4.64 -3.89 12.17
CA PRO A 116 -5.91 -4.40 11.65
C PRO A 116 -6.90 -3.29 11.22
N LYS A 117 -6.61 -2.01 11.52
CA LYS A 117 -7.42 -0.86 11.11
C LYS A 117 -6.92 -0.19 9.84
N LEU A 118 -5.83 -0.66 9.25
CA LEU A 118 -5.30 -0.15 7.99
C LEU A 118 -6.21 -0.60 6.82
N ASP A 119 -7.28 0.13 6.59
CA ASP A 119 -8.33 -0.15 5.59
C ASP A 119 -7.79 -0.42 4.19
N ARG A 120 -6.81 0.37 3.74
CA ARG A 120 -6.16 0.19 2.44
C ARG A 120 -5.39 -1.12 2.29
N ALA A 121 -4.93 -1.73 3.40
CA ALA A 121 -4.30 -3.05 3.32
C ALA A 121 -5.33 -4.16 3.08
N TRP A 122 -6.51 -4.06 3.69
CA TRP A 122 -7.63 -4.94 3.42
C TRP A 122 -8.12 -4.81 1.97
N TYR A 123 -8.23 -3.58 1.47
CA TYR A 123 -8.58 -3.33 0.07
C TYR A 123 -7.54 -3.91 -0.89
N GLY A 124 -6.24 -3.64 -0.69
CA GLY A 124 -5.16 -4.19 -1.51
C GLY A 124 -5.13 -5.72 -1.51
N LEU A 125 -5.29 -6.34 -0.32
CA LEU A 125 -5.40 -7.80 -0.20
C LEU A 125 -6.55 -8.34 -1.04
N SER A 126 -7.72 -7.69 -0.99
CA SER A 126 -8.88 -8.13 -1.76
C SER A 126 -8.63 -8.11 -3.26
N LEU A 127 -7.96 -7.06 -3.78
CA LEU A 127 -7.63 -6.98 -5.20
C LEU A 127 -6.69 -8.11 -5.64
N VAL A 128 -5.69 -8.43 -4.83
CA VAL A 128 -4.80 -9.57 -5.08
C VAL A 128 -5.57 -10.88 -5.09
N LEU A 129 -6.46 -11.10 -4.12
CA LEU A 129 -7.28 -12.32 -4.03
C LEU A 129 -8.25 -12.46 -5.22
N ILE A 130 -8.85 -11.36 -5.69
CA ILE A 130 -9.69 -11.33 -6.90
C ILE A 130 -8.86 -11.79 -8.12
N ARG A 131 -7.67 -11.25 -8.29
CA ARG A 131 -6.77 -11.66 -9.39
C ARG A 131 -6.35 -13.12 -9.32
N GLN A 132 -6.24 -13.67 -8.10
CA GLN A 132 -5.98 -15.11 -7.86
C GLN A 132 -7.24 -15.98 -7.96
N ARG A 133 -8.41 -15.42 -8.24
CA ARG A 133 -9.73 -16.11 -8.28
C ARG A 133 -10.17 -16.71 -6.94
N ARG A 134 -9.61 -16.24 -5.84
CA ARG A 134 -9.96 -16.63 -4.46
C ARG A 134 -11.08 -15.72 -3.93
N LEU A 135 -12.26 -15.85 -4.55
CA LEU A 135 -13.36 -14.90 -4.37
C LEU A 135 -13.95 -14.91 -2.95
N ASP A 136 -13.97 -16.04 -2.25
CA ASP A 136 -14.47 -16.14 -0.86
C ASP A 136 -13.62 -15.33 0.12
N GLU A 137 -12.30 -15.42 -0.02
CA GLU A 137 -11.38 -14.65 0.80
C GLU A 137 -11.41 -13.15 0.43
N ALA A 138 -11.62 -12.84 -0.85
CA ALA A 138 -11.81 -11.47 -1.30
C ALA A 138 -13.06 -10.83 -0.66
N VAL A 139 -14.19 -11.56 -0.58
CA VAL A 139 -15.40 -11.10 0.13
C VAL A 139 -15.07 -10.77 1.59
N THR A 140 -14.37 -11.66 2.30
CA THR A 140 -13.99 -11.43 3.70
C THR A 140 -13.15 -10.15 3.85
N SER A 141 -12.17 -9.96 2.98
CA SER A 141 -11.29 -8.79 3.01
C SER A 141 -12.03 -7.50 2.66
N LEU A 142 -12.93 -7.54 1.66
CA LEU A 142 -13.74 -6.39 1.25
C LEU A 142 -14.77 -6.02 2.32
N THR A 143 -15.39 -7.00 2.96
CA THR A 143 -16.32 -6.77 4.07
C THR A 143 -15.59 -5.99 5.17
N ARG A 144 -14.39 -6.44 5.55
CA ARG A 144 -13.61 -5.71 6.54
C ARG A 144 -13.21 -4.30 6.10
N ASN A 145 -12.88 -4.11 4.83
CA ASN A 145 -12.59 -2.78 4.27
C ASN A 145 -13.82 -1.86 4.35
N THR A 146 -15.02 -2.35 3.98
CA THR A 146 -16.27 -1.56 4.03
C THR A 146 -16.71 -1.22 5.45
N GLU A 147 -16.44 -2.09 6.43
CA GLU A 147 -16.65 -1.78 7.86
C GLU A 147 -15.75 -0.63 8.34
N LEU A 148 -14.48 -0.60 7.88
CA LEU A 148 -13.52 0.44 8.24
C LEU A 148 -13.77 1.75 7.50
N GLN A 149 -14.32 1.68 6.29
CA GLN A 149 -14.57 2.82 5.41
C GLN A 149 -16.00 2.76 4.82
N PRO A 150 -17.05 2.88 5.66
CA PRO A 150 -18.43 2.64 5.22
C PRO A 150 -18.94 3.62 4.15
N MET A 151 -18.36 4.83 4.09
CA MET A 151 -18.72 5.85 3.10
C MET A 151 -17.80 5.89 1.89
N SER A 152 -16.80 4.99 1.80
CA SER A 152 -15.92 4.88 0.63
C SER A 152 -16.56 3.94 -0.41
N PRO A 153 -16.82 4.39 -1.65
CA PRO A 153 -17.50 3.55 -2.63
C PRO A 153 -16.63 2.41 -3.17
N TYR A 154 -15.31 2.52 -3.05
CA TYR A 154 -14.37 1.59 -3.71
C TYR A 154 -14.51 0.15 -3.20
N GLY A 155 -14.57 -0.04 -1.89
CA GLY A 155 -14.75 -1.36 -1.27
C GLY A 155 -16.10 -1.96 -1.64
N TRP A 156 -17.17 -1.17 -1.54
CA TRP A 156 -18.53 -1.58 -1.90
C TRP A 156 -18.64 -1.97 -3.38
N TYR A 157 -18.03 -1.18 -4.28
CA TYR A 157 -18.01 -1.47 -5.71
C TYR A 157 -17.39 -2.84 -6.00
N GLN A 158 -16.20 -3.12 -5.43
CA GLN A 158 -15.55 -4.40 -5.62
C GLN A 158 -16.34 -5.55 -4.98
N LEU A 159 -16.94 -5.31 -3.80
CA LEU A 159 -17.71 -6.33 -3.10
C LEU A 159 -18.96 -6.74 -3.92
N ALA A 160 -19.67 -5.77 -4.51
CA ALA A 160 -20.80 -6.06 -5.40
C ALA A 160 -20.36 -6.89 -6.62
N ARG A 161 -19.25 -6.52 -7.26
CA ARG A 161 -18.71 -7.26 -8.41
C ARG A 161 -18.31 -8.69 -8.06
N VAL A 162 -17.66 -8.87 -6.91
CA VAL A 162 -17.26 -10.21 -6.44
C VAL A 162 -18.49 -11.07 -6.15
N HIS A 163 -19.53 -10.53 -5.50
CA HIS A 163 -20.79 -11.27 -5.31
C HIS A 163 -21.46 -11.63 -6.64
N PHE A 164 -21.46 -10.71 -7.61
CA PHE A 164 -21.97 -11.01 -8.95
C PHE A 164 -21.18 -12.14 -9.64
N GLU A 165 -19.85 -12.10 -9.60
CA GLU A 165 -18.98 -13.17 -10.15
C GLU A 165 -19.20 -14.53 -9.46
N ARG A 166 -19.58 -14.51 -8.17
CA ARG A 166 -19.92 -15.72 -7.40
C ARG A 166 -21.36 -16.21 -7.64
N GLN A 167 -22.07 -15.62 -8.63
CA GLN A 167 -23.47 -15.94 -8.92
C GLN A 167 -24.41 -15.69 -7.71
N GLN A 168 -24.14 -14.64 -6.94
CA GLN A 168 -24.92 -14.19 -5.80
C GLN A 168 -25.58 -12.84 -6.11
N PRO A 169 -26.53 -12.78 -7.06
CA PRO A 169 -27.09 -11.51 -7.53
C PRO A 169 -27.86 -10.74 -6.45
N GLU A 170 -28.46 -11.43 -5.47
CA GLU A 170 -29.21 -10.76 -4.41
C GLU A 170 -28.28 -9.96 -3.47
N GLU A 171 -27.12 -10.50 -3.14
CA GLU A 171 -26.14 -9.76 -2.35
C GLU A 171 -25.59 -8.55 -3.15
N ALA A 172 -25.31 -8.74 -4.44
CA ALA A 172 -24.92 -7.64 -5.31
C ALA A 172 -26.00 -6.54 -5.37
N ARG A 173 -27.28 -6.89 -5.56
CA ARG A 173 -28.40 -5.92 -5.53
C ARG A 173 -28.49 -5.18 -4.20
N ARG A 174 -28.31 -5.89 -3.08
CA ARG A 174 -28.35 -5.27 -1.75
C ARG A 174 -27.26 -4.19 -1.62
N ILE A 175 -26.06 -4.47 -2.10
CA ILE A 175 -24.93 -3.52 -2.09
C ILE A 175 -25.21 -2.34 -3.04
N ILE A 176 -25.76 -2.58 -4.23
CA ILE A 176 -26.13 -1.52 -5.18
C ILE A 176 -27.17 -0.59 -4.54
N ARG A 177 -28.21 -1.12 -3.86
CA ARG A 177 -29.19 -0.29 -3.12
C ARG A 177 -28.51 0.55 -2.04
N HIS A 178 -27.57 -0.02 -1.30
CA HIS A 178 -26.80 0.71 -0.29
C HIS A 178 -26.02 1.88 -0.92
N LEU A 179 -25.32 1.63 -2.02
CA LEU A 179 -24.57 2.66 -2.77
C LEU A 179 -25.49 3.77 -3.32
N LYS A 180 -26.73 3.47 -3.72
CA LYS A 180 -27.69 4.50 -4.17
C LYS A 180 -27.92 5.59 -3.11
N GLY A 181 -27.78 5.25 -1.83
CA GLY A 181 -27.98 6.17 -0.71
C GLY A 181 -26.90 7.24 -0.55
N PHE A 182 -25.67 7.00 -1.05
CA PHE A 182 -24.56 7.96 -0.88
C PHE A 182 -23.70 8.16 -2.14
N GLU A 183 -23.63 7.18 -3.04
CA GLU A 183 -22.86 7.25 -4.30
C GLU A 183 -23.69 6.74 -5.50
N PRO A 184 -24.75 7.46 -5.89
CA PRO A 184 -25.69 6.99 -6.91
C PRO A 184 -25.06 6.78 -8.29
N LYS A 185 -23.97 7.50 -8.61
CA LYS A 185 -23.23 7.31 -9.88
C LYS A 185 -22.53 5.97 -9.93
N VAL A 186 -21.94 5.54 -8.82
CA VAL A 186 -21.28 4.23 -8.70
C VAL A 186 -22.31 3.11 -8.73
N ALA A 187 -23.45 3.28 -8.07
CA ALA A 187 -24.55 2.34 -8.14
C ALA A 187 -25.06 2.16 -9.58
N ALA A 188 -25.31 3.26 -10.30
CA ALA A 188 -25.74 3.21 -11.70
C ALA A 188 -24.69 2.58 -12.63
N GLN A 189 -23.40 2.73 -12.33
CA GLN A 189 -22.34 2.04 -13.06
C GLN A 189 -22.44 0.52 -12.85
N LEU A 190 -22.57 0.06 -11.60
CA LEU A 190 -22.74 -1.36 -11.27
C LEU A 190 -23.99 -1.96 -11.93
N GLU A 191 -25.12 -1.26 -11.93
CA GLU A 191 -26.34 -1.71 -12.60
C GLU A 191 -26.12 -1.95 -14.10
N ARG A 192 -25.37 -1.06 -14.77
CA ARG A 192 -25.02 -1.24 -16.19
C ARG A 192 -24.04 -2.41 -16.41
N GLU A 193 -23.05 -2.57 -15.55
CA GLU A 193 -22.03 -3.61 -15.68
C GLU A 193 -22.57 -5.02 -15.39
N THR A 194 -23.49 -5.12 -14.44
CA THR A 194 -24.03 -6.41 -13.98
C THR A 194 -25.39 -6.77 -14.59
N GLY A 195 -26.08 -5.80 -15.19
CA GLY A 195 -27.49 -5.98 -15.62
C GLY A 195 -28.49 -6.11 -14.47
N LEU A 196 -28.06 -5.83 -13.24
CA LEU A 196 -28.90 -5.94 -12.05
C LEU A 196 -29.54 -4.58 -11.74
N ALA A 197 -30.85 -4.47 -11.96
CA ALA A 197 -31.61 -3.38 -11.41
C ALA A 197 -31.82 -3.58 -9.90
N ALA A 198 -31.60 -2.54 -9.08
CA ALA A 198 -31.68 -2.61 -7.62
C ALA A 198 -32.57 -1.50 -7.03
#